data_d12fa85e22a52353ca6a4a14371c5709
#
_entry.id   d12fa85e22a52353ca6a4a14371c5709
#
_cell.length_a   1.000
_cell.length_b   1.000
_cell.length_c   1.000
_cell.angle_alpha   90.00
_cell.angle_beta   90.00
_cell.angle_gamma   90.00
#
_symmetry.space_group_name_H-M   'P 1'
#
loop_
_entity.id
_entity.type
_entity.pdbx_description
1 polymer ?
#
loop_
_entity_poly.entity_id
_entity_poly.type
_entity_poly.pdbx_seq_one_letter_code
_entity_poly.pdbx_strand_id
1 'polypeptide(L)'
;MAKKASYLVLDCETATLPFIKELAVTEEERKKIAVARPIIYDIGWVVTQKDGTILKRVSYLVQETFFVPQVFETAYYKLKRSKYIEKLDCGKIKTALWNNIMEELLEDCKKCNFVSAYNAAFDFKKAIPFTEKYIKALYSDSFDKFLRGQKWYLTNKAGAKTGKSKNSGYIKPDNDHFILCGEKFDLVDIWRLASEMVNVFNYKNDCAAYPAISNSGAYFKTSAEQVFRYVDNNYDFEEAHTALEDAEIETQILLMYFKRKKKIEKGIEAFPFRALGTTIDFATNPRFKNRVSKEGVSNIYNAMMQYLQTAKPSTFKTNIERQAKILETLL
;
A
#
# COMPACT_ATOMS: atom_id res chain seq x y z
N MET A 1 0.94 15.04 35.33
CA MET A 1 0.34 13.84 34.67
C MET A 1 1.30 13.38 33.60
N ALA A 2 1.63 12.10 33.50
CA ALA A 2 2.43 11.57 32.39
C ALA A 2 1.68 11.81 31.08
N LYS A 3 2.36 12.33 30.04
CA LYS A 3 1.77 12.56 28.72
C LYS A 3 1.36 11.20 28.16
N LYS A 4 0.08 11.01 27.84
CA LYS A 4 -0.38 9.77 27.20
C LYS A 4 0.34 9.60 25.86
N ALA A 5 0.78 8.38 25.57
CA ALA A 5 1.41 8.04 24.31
C ALA A 5 0.42 8.23 23.14
N SER A 6 0.85 8.93 22.11
CA SER A 6 0.11 9.12 20.85
C SER A 6 0.86 8.51 19.66
N TYR A 7 0.12 8.18 18.62
CA TYR A 7 0.57 7.45 17.45
C TYR A 7 0.00 8.10 16.20
N LEU A 8 0.80 8.18 15.15
CA LEU A 8 0.37 8.74 13.87
C LEU A 8 0.22 7.59 12.86
N VAL A 9 -0.93 7.55 12.20
CA VAL A 9 -1.21 6.63 11.09
C VAL A 9 -1.45 7.46 9.84
N LEU A 10 -0.70 7.17 8.78
CA LEU A 10 -0.70 7.94 7.53
C LEU A 10 -0.95 7.00 6.36
N ASP A 11 -1.74 7.47 5.40
CA ASP A 11 -1.87 6.88 4.08
C ASP A 11 -1.72 7.91 2.97
N CYS A 12 -1.37 7.45 1.76
CA CYS A 12 -1.16 8.28 0.59
C CYS A 12 -1.78 7.68 -0.66
N GLU A 13 -2.63 8.46 -1.34
CA GLU A 13 -3.06 8.15 -2.69
C GLU A 13 -2.08 8.70 -3.73
N THR A 14 -1.72 7.88 -4.70
CA THR A 14 -0.64 8.21 -5.61
C THR A 14 -1.02 8.15 -7.09
N ALA A 15 -0.46 9.08 -7.82
CA ALA A 15 -0.34 9.10 -9.27
C ALA A 15 1.11 8.75 -9.66
N THR A 16 1.49 8.99 -10.91
CA THR A 16 2.86 8.85 -11.38
C THR A 16 3.23 9.92 -12.41
N LEU A 17 4.35 9.76 -13.09
CA LEU A 17 4.84 10.73 -14.07
C LEU A 17 3.95 10.80 -15.31
N PRO A 18 3.68 11.98 -15.88
CA PRO A 18 2.68 12.17 -16.95
C PRO A 18 3.00 11.39 -18.23
N PHE A 19 4.28 11.17 -18.55
CA PHE A 19 4.70 10.46 -19.77
C PHE A 19 4.60 8.92 -19.68
N ILE A 20 4.10 8.37 -18.59
CA ILE A 20 4.01 6.91 -18.39
C ILE A 20 3.11 6.24 -19.41
N LYS A 21 2.07 6.92 -19.86
CA LYS A 21 1.19 6.41 -20.93
C LYS A 21 1.92 6.15 -22.24
N GLU A 22 3.01 6.89 -22.49
CA GLU A 22 3.86 6.73 -23.66
C GLU A 22 4.85 5.55 -23.54
N LEU A 23 5.25 5.22 -22.31
CA LEU A 23 6.26 4.19 -22.03
C LEU A 23 5.67 2.80 -21.77
N ALA A 24 4.46 2.74 -21.28
CA ALA A 24 3.81 1.51 -20.87
C ALA A 24 2.73 1.09 -21.88
N VAL A 25 2.98 0.01 -22.59
CA VAL A 25 2.06 -0.54 -23.59
C VAL A 25 0.93 -1.33 -22.92
N THR A 26 1.22 -1.97 -21.79
CA THR A 26 0.27 -2.79 -21.06
C THR A 26 -0.11 -2.18 -19.70
N GLU A 27 -1.29 -2.53 -19.20
CA GLU A 27 -1.75 -2.13 -17.86
C GLU A 27 -0.80 -2.64 -16.76
N GLU A 28 -0.24 -3.83 -16.91
CA GLU A 28 0.73 -4.39 -15.96
C GLU A 28 2.03 -3.57 -15.90
N GLU A 29 2.51 -3.10 -17.05
CA GLU A 29 3.67 -2.20 -17.11
C GLU A 29 3.38 -0.87 -16.43
N ARG A 30 2.19 -0.30 -16.65
CA ARG A 30 1.74 0.94 -15.97
C ARG A 30 1.74 0.78 -14.47
N LYS A 31 1.20 -0.33 -13.95
CA LYS A 31 1.20 -0.65 -12.52
C LYS A 31 2.60 -0.73 -11.94
N LYS A 32 3.51 -1.44 -12.59
CA LYS A 32 4.91 -1.55 -12.16
C LYS A 32 5.61 -0.20 -12.09
N ILE A 33 5.36 0.67 -13.05
CA ILE A 33 5.95 2.00 -13.10
C ILE A 33 5.33 2.91 -12.02
N ALA A 34 4.03 2.88 -11.83
CA ALA A 34 3.33 3.64 -10.79
C ALA A 34 3.90 3.34 -9.39
N VAL A 35 4.07 2.06 -9.05
CA VAL A 35 4.68 1.64 -7.79
C VAL A 35 6.16 2.05 -7.67
N ALA A 36 6.87 2.18 -8.79
CA ALA A 36 8.29 2.55 -8.79
C ALA A 36 8.52 4.08 -8.67
N ARG A 37 7.54 4.89 -9.08
CA ARG A 37 7.64 6.36 -9.13
C ARG A 37 6.32 7.01 -8.68
N PRO A 38 5.86 6.72 -7.45
CA PRO A 38 4.62 7.26 -6.93
C PRO A 38 4.74 8.75 -6.63
N ILE A 39 3.78 9.53 -7.07
CA ILE A 39 3.63 10.95 -6.79
C ILE A 39 2.34 11.13 -6.01
N ILE A 40 2.43 11.61 -4.78
CA ILE A 40 1.28 11.81 -3.91
C ILE A 40 0.42 12.95 -4.43
N TYR A 41 -0.88 12.70 -4.55
CA TYR A 41 -1.88 13.74 -4.84
C TYR A 41 -2.90 13.91 -3.71
N ASP A 42 -3.09 12.89 -2.86
CA ASP A 42 -3.91 12.93 -1.66
C ASP A 42 -3.09 12.32 -0.51
N ILE A 43 -3.07 12.98 0.63
CA ILE A 43 -2.37 12.54 1.83
C ILE A 43 -3.24 12.79 3.04
N GLY A 44 -3.38 11.76 3.88
CA GLY A 44 -4.17 11.83 5.09
C GLY A 44 -3.48 11.18 6.27
N TRP A 45 -3.75 11.69 7.47
CA TRP A 45 -3.27 11.03 8.69
C TRP A 45 -4.19 11.24 9.88
N VAL A 46 -4.12 10.29 10.77
CA VAL A 46 -4.82 10.28 12.05
C VAL A 46 -3.81 10.29 13.18
N VAL A 47 -3.98 11.15 14.17
CA VAL A 47 -3.24 11.10 15.43
C VAL A 47 -4.18 10.50 16.48
N THR A 48 -3.79 9.36 17.05
CA THR A 48 -4.61 8.60 18.00
C THR A 48 -3.84 8.25 19.28
N GLN A 49 -4.57 7.95 20.34
CA GLN A 49 -4.05 7.33 21.56
C GLN A 49 -4.34 5.84 21.57
N LYS A 50 -3.65 5.11 22.45
CA LYS A 50 -3.81 3.65 22.59
C LYS A 50 -5.22 3.21 22.97
N ASP A 51 -5.98 4.06 23.64
CA ASP A 51 -7.36 3.82 24.06
C ASP A 51 -8.40 4.06 22.93
N GLY A 52 -7.95 4.51 21.77
CA GLY A 52 -8.79 4.83 20.61
C GLY A 52 -9.24 6.30 20.54
N THR A 53 -8.81 7.14 21.49
CA THR A 53 -9.10 8.58 21.43
C THR A 53 -8.39 9.19 20.20
N ILE A 54 -9.18 9.71 19.27
CA ILE A 54 -8.66 10.45 18.11
C ILE A 54 -8.36 11.90 18.52
N LEU A 55 -7.11 12.29 18.39
CA LEU A 55 -6.64 13.64 18.72
C LEU A 55 -6.71 14.58 17.52
N LYS A 56 -6.48 14.07 16.32
CA LYS A 56 -6.46 14.87 15.09
C LYS A 56 -6.73 14.01 13.87
N ARG A 57 -7.40 14.60 12.89
CA ARG A 57 -7.58 14.09 11.52
C ARG A 57 -7.12 15.14 10.55
N VAL A 58 -6.36 14.77 9.57
CA VAL A 58 -5.85 15.66 8.53
C VAL A 58 -6.04 15.02 7.17
N SER A 59 -6.50 15.81 6.20
CA SER A 59 -6.68 15.39 4.82
C SER A 59 -6.33 16.54 3.88
N TYR A 60 -5.37 16.29 2.98
CA TYR A 60 -4.91 17.28 2.03
C TYR A 60 -4.79 16.73 0.62
N LEU A 61 -5.32 17.47 -0.35
CA LEU A 61 -4.91 17.36 -1.73
C LEU A 61 -3.67 18.23 -1.97
N VAL A 62 -2.63 17.63 -2.51
CA VAL A 62 -1.37 18.32 -2.83
C VAL A 62 -1.57 19.17 -4.07
N GLN A 63 -1.46 20.49 -3.94
CA GLN A 63 -1.79 21.45 -5.01
C GLN A 63 -0.94 21.21 -6.27
N GLU A 64 0.35 20.96 -6.10
CA GLU A 64 1.32 20.79 -7.19
C GLU A 64 1.10 19.50 -8.01
N THR A 65 0.25 18.61 -7.54
CA THR A 65 0.02 17.31 -8.22
C THR A 65 -1.44 17.09 -8.56
N PHE A 66 -2.37 17.36 -7.65
CA PHE A 66 -3.80 17.14 -7.86
C PHE A 66 -4.37 18.03 -8.98
N PHE A 67 -3.96 19.30 -9.02
CA PHE A 67 -4.45 20.25 -10.03
C PHE A 67 -3.70 20.15 -11.36
N VAL A 68 -2.71 19.28 -11.49
CA VAL A 68 -2.02 18.98 -12.75
C VAL A 68 -2.73 17.79 -13.41
N PRO A 69 -3.58 18.03 -14.44
CA PRO A 69 -4.38 16.97 -15.05
C PRO A 69 -3.55 15.79 -15.54
N GLN A 70 -2.39 16.08 -16.13
CA GLN A 70 -1.47 15.06 -16.68
C GLN A 70 -0.91 14.11 -15.59
N VAL A 71 -0.76 14.60 -14.35
CA VAL A 71 -0.36 13.77 -13.21
C VAL A 71 -1.56 13.00 -12.67
N PHE A 72 -2.66 13.69 -12.35
CA PHE A 72 -3.85 13.08 -11.77
C PHE A 72 -4.45 11.98 -12.65
N GLU A 73 -4.42 12.14 -13.98
CA GLU A 73 -4.88 11.13 -14.93
C GLU A 73 -4.11 9.80 -14.86
N THR A 74 -2.93 9.78 -14.26
CA THR A 74 -2.12 8.58 -14.05
C THR A 74 -2.39 7.88 -12.72
N ALA A 75 -3.28 8.41 -11.89
CA ALA A 75 -3.64 7.83 -10.61
C ALA A 75 -4.10 6.38 -10.75
N TYR A 76 -3.66 5.54 -9.82
CA TYR A 76 -3.94 4.10 -9.86
C TYR A 76 -5.38 3.79 -9.43
N TYR A 77 -5.79 4.30 -8.28
CA TYR A 77 -7.17 4.26 -7.83
C TYR A 77 -7.79 5.60 -8.13
N LYS A 78 -8.77 5.62 -9.03
CA LYS A 78 -9.46 6.85 -9.40
C LYS A 78 -10.79 6.92 -8.68
N LEU A 79 -10.81 7.54 -7.53
CA LEU A 79 -12.01 8.31 -7.24
C LEU A 79 -12.21 9.31 -8.38
N LYS A 80 -13.43 9.39 -8.90
CA LYS A 80 -13.74 10.41 -9.91
C LYS A 80 -13.36 11.77 -9.33
N ARG A 81 -12.66 12.59 -10.09
CA ARG A 81 -12.24 13.92 -9.65
C ARG A 81 -13.39 14.75 -9.04
N SER A 82 -14.63 14.55 -9.54
CA SER A 82 -15.83 15.15 -8.97
C SER A 82 -16.05 14.85 -7.49
N LYS A 83 -15.76 13.62 -7.04
CA LYS A 83 -15.90 13.26 -5.63
C LYS A 83 -14.90 13.98 -4.71
N TYR A 84 -13.69 14.25 -5.21
CA TYR A 84 -12.73 15.08 -4.49
C TYR A 84 -13.19 16.54 -4.42
N ILE A 85 -13.77 17.07 -5.50
CA ILE A 85 -14.34 18.43 -5.51
C ILE A 85 -15.50 18.54 -4.50
N GLU A 86 -16.41 17.55 -4.47
CA GLU A 86 -17.49 17.49 -3.48
C GLU A 86 -16.95 17.49 -2.04
N LYS A 87 -15.88 16.74 -1.78
CA LYS A 87 -15.22 16.70 -0.46
C LYS A 87 -14.53 18.03 -0.12
N LEU A 88 -13.97 18.72 -1.11
CA LEU A 88 -13.41 20.07 -0.95
C LEU A 88 -14.50 21.08 -0.60
N ASP A 89 -15.60 21.08 -1.36
CA ASP A 89 -16.71 22.02 -1.20
C ASP A 89 -17.38 21.88 0.18
N CYS A 90 -17.45 20.67 0.73
CA CYS A 90 -17.97 20.43 2.07
C CYS A 90 -16.90 20.51 3.19
N GLY A 91 -15.67 20.89 2.87
CA GLY A 91 -14.58 21.08 3.85
C GLY A 91 -14.03 19.80 4.47
N LYS A 92 -14.35 18.63 3.93
CA LYS A 92 -13.83 17.33 4.40
C LYS A 92 -12.37 17.10 4.01
N ILE A 93 -11.94 17.66 2.89
CA ILE A 93 -10.56 17.67 2.42
C ILE A 93 -10.15 19.13 2.22
N LYS A 94 -8.90 19.47 2.45
CA LYS A 94 -8.31 20.77 2.18
C LYS A 94 -7.31 20.67 1.05
N THR A 95 -6.88 21.80 0.51
CA THR A 95 -5.74 21.86 -0.41
C THR A 95 -4.60 22.62 0.24
N ALA A 96 -3.37 22.17 0.03
CA ALA A 96 -2.18 22.89 0.47
C ALA A 96 -0.99 22.62 -0.45
N LEU A 97 0.00 23.48 -0.41
CA LEU A 97 1.31 23.23 -1.00
C LEU A 97 2.04 22.14 -0.22
N TRP A 98 2.84 21.36 -0.91
CA TRP A 98 3.59 20.26 -0.34
C TRP A 98 4.40 20.64 0.91
N ASN A 99 5.10 21.76 0.85
CA ASN A 99 5.93 22.20 1.98
C ASN A 99 5.08 22.46 3.24
N ASN A 100 3.92 23.10 3.11
CA ASN A 100 3.04 23.36 4.25
C ASN A 100 2.49 22.07 4.85
N ILE A 101 2.17 21.07 3.97
CA ILE A 101 1.74 19.74 4.42
C ILE A 101 2.86 19.05 5.21
N MET A 102 4.09 19.11 4.71
CA MET A 102 5.24 18.47 5.37
C MET A 102 5.60 19.14 6.70
N GLU A 103 5.45 20.46 6.81
CA GLU A 103 5.62 21.19 8.07
C GLU A 103 4.60 20.76 9.12
N GLU A 104 3.31 20.66 8.75
CA GLU A 104 2.26 20.20 9.65
C GLU A 104 2.46 18.74 10.05
N LEU A 105 2.82 17.87 9.10
CA LEU A 105 3.14 16.49 9.38
C LEU A 105 4.31 16.35 10.35
N LEU A 106 5.37 17.16 10.18
CA LEU A 106 6.52 17.19 11.07
C LEU A 106 6.11 17.53 12.52
N GLU A 107 5.29 18.56 12.68
CA GLU A 107 4.80 18.97 14.00
C GLU A 107 3.94 17.89 14.68
N ASP A 108 3.18 17.12 13.91
CA ASP A 108 2.40 16.01 14.45
C ASP A 108 3.27 14.79 14.74
N CYS A 109 4.26 14.48 13.89
CA CYS A 109 5.25 13.43 14.17
C CYS A 109 5.99 13.66 15.49
N LYS A 110 6.40 14.91 15.80
CA LYS A 110 7.08 15.27 17.06
C LYS A 110 6.26 14.97 18.31
N LYS A 111 4.94 14.91 18.19
CA LYS A 111 4.03 14.64 19.31
C LYS A 111 3.77 13.15 19.51
N CYS A 112 4.17 12.31 18.55
CA CYS A 112 3.87 10.89 18.50
C CYS A 112 5.05 10.01 18.92
N ASN A 113 4.75 8.85 19.48
CA ASN A 113 5.76 7.86 19.87
C ASN A 113 6.32 7.12 18.68
N PHE A 114 5.52 6.95 17.63
CA PHE A 114 5.92 6.44 16.32
C PHE A 114 4.97 6.93 15.23
N VAL A 115 5.43 6.82 13.99
CA VAL A 115 4.63 6.99 12.78
C VAL A 115 4.39 5.62 12.14
N SER A 116 3.26 5.46 11.48
CA SER A 116 2.88 4.17 10.90
C SER A 116 2.02 4.33 9.64
N ALA A 117 1.98 3.28 8.82
CA ALA A 117 1.10 3.11 7.66
C ALA A 117 0.92 1.61 7.40
N TYR A 118 -0.08 1.25 6.61
CA TYR A 118 -0.20 -0.12 6.10
C TYR A 118 0.70 -0.29 4.89
N ASN A 119 1.68 -1.21 4.97
CA ASN A 119 2.80 -1.28 4.01
C ASN A 119 3.67 0.00 4.03
N ALA A 120 4.04 0.43 5.21
CA ALA A 120 4.78 1.66 5.50
C ALA A 120 6.02 1.91 4.62
N ALA A 121 6.59 0.84 4.04
CA ALA A 121 7.66 0.96 3.05
C ALA A 121 7.23 1.70 1.78
N PHE A 122 5.97 1.63 1.40
CA PHE A 122 5.47 2.35 0.24
C PHE A 122 5.41 3.85 0.52
N ASP A 123 4.74 4.25 1.59
CA ASP A 123 4.50 5.64 1.91
C ASP A 123 5.79 6.36 2.29
N PHE A 124 6.47 5.85 3.32
CA PHE A 124 7.62 6.53 3.92
C PHE A 124 8.94 6.37 3.16
N LYS A 125 9.12 5.29 2.39
CA LYS A 125 10.39 5.06 1.65
C LYS A 125 10.29 5.32 0.16
N LYS A 126 9.10 5.40 -0.40
CA LYS A 126 8.92 5.61 -1.84
C LYS A 126 8.09 6.85 -2.15
N ALA A 127 6.83 6.91 -1.67
CA ALA A 127 5.88 7.95 -2.09
C ALA A 127 6.30 9.33 -1.61
N ILE A 128 6.51 9.53 -0.31
CA ILE A 128 6.95 10.82 0.25
C ILE A 128 8.30 11.26 -0.34
N PRO A 129 9.37 10.43 -0.32
CA PRO A 129 10.66 10.86 -0.87
C PRO A 129 10.65 11.13 -2.38
N PHE A 130 9.81 10.42 -3.15
CA PHE A 130 9.76 10.66 -4.58
C PHE A 130 8.93 11.92 -4.91
N THR A 131 7.85 12.15 -4.18
CA THR A 131 7.05 13.38 -4.29
C THR A 131 7.89 14.60 -3.94
N GLU A 132 8.61 14.57 -2.84
CA GLU A 132 9.56 15.61 -2.45
C GLU A 132 10.56 15.94 -3.57
N LYS A 133 11.12 14.90 -4.20
CA LYS A 133 12.03 15.05 -5.32
C LYS A 133 11.36 15.63 -6.56
N TYR A 134 10.14 15.22 -6.85
CA TYR A 134 9.34 15.75 -7.96
C TYR A 134 9.04 17.24 -7.76
N ILE A 135 8.57 17.61 -6.57
CA ILE A 135 8.22 19.00 -6.23
C ILE A 135 9.47 19.91 -6.29
N LYS A 136 10.60 19.48 -5.72
CA LYS A 136 11.87 20.23 -5.83
C LYS A 136 12.30 20.44 -7.27
N ALA A 137 12.13 19.44 -8.12
CA ALA A 137 12.44 19.57 -9.54
C ALA A 137 11.46 20.53 -10.24
N LEU A 138 10.18 20.47 -9.89
CA LEU A 138 9.12 21.32 -10.47
C LEU A 138 9.42 22.82 -10.27
N TYR A 139 9.94 23.19 -9.11
CA TYR A 139 10.32 24.57 -8.78
C TYR A 139 11.74 24.96 -9.20
N SER A 140 12.42 24.12 -9.98
CA SER A 140 13.78 24.38 -10.46
C SER A 140 13.84 24.50 -11.98
N ASP A 141 14.83 25.21 -12.50
CA ASP A 141 15.12 25.31 -13.95
C ASP A 141 15.51 23.97 -14.58
N SER A 142 15.61 22.92 -13.79
CA SER A 142 16.02 21.58 -14.23
C SER A 142 14.87 20.57 -14.35
N PHE A 143 13.62 21.00 -14.34
CA PHE A 143 12.46 20.09 -14.39
C PHE A 143 12.47 19.17 -15.64
N ASP A 144 12.71 19.71 -16.81
CA ASP A 144 12.83 18.92 -18.04
C ASP A 144 13.99 17.91 -18.00
N LYS A 145 15.10 18.29 -17.36
CA LYS A 145 16.23 17.37 -17.14
C LYS A 145 15.84 16.24 -16.19
N PHE A 146 15.10 16.56 -15.15
CA PHE A 146 14.55 15.56 -14.22
C PHE A 146 13.64 14.58 -14.96
N LEU A 147 12.66 15.06 -15.73
CA LEU A 147 11.73 14.21 -16.49
C LEU A 147 12.47 13.31 -17.48
N ARG A 148 13.42 13.86 -18.28
CA ARG A 148 14.25 13.07 -19.19
C ARG A 148 15.04 11.99 -18.45
N GLY A 149 15.61 12.32 -17.31
CA GLY A 149 16.32 11.37 -16.46
C GLY A 149 15.44 10.23 -15.94
N GLN A 150 14.18 10.52 -15.54
CA GLN A 150 13.22 9.50 -15.15
C GLN A 150 12.79 8.63 -16.34
N LYS A 151 12.53 9.23 -17.51
CA LYS A 151 12.21 8.51 -18.74
C LYS A 151 13.33 7.53 -19.11
N TRP A 152 14.57 8.00 -19.13
CA TRP A 152 15.73 7.16 -19.39
C TRP A 152 15.86 6.00 -18.41
N TYR A 153 15.70 6.27 -17.10
CA TYR A 153 15.76 5.25 -16.06
C TYR A 153 14.71 4.16 -16.26
N LEU A 154 13.47 4.53 -16.53
CA LEU A 154 12.37 3.59 -16.70
C LEU A 154 12.53 2.74 -17.97
N THR A 155 12.98 3.35 -19.08
CA THR A 155 13.21 2.67 -20.35
C THR A 155 14.36 1.66 -20.26
N ASN A 156 15.44 2.00 -19.56
CA ASN A 156 16.62 1.14 -19.47
C ASN A 156 16.53 0.09 -18.35
N LYS A 157 15.73 0.29 -17.30
CA LYS A 157 15.52 -0.72 -16.25
C LYS A 157 14.50 -1.78 -16.58
N ALA A 158 13.59 -1.54 -17.52
CA ALA A 158 12.66 -2.58 -17.98
C ALA A 158 13.39 -3.79 -18.62
N GLY A 159 14.67 -3.62 -19.04
CA GLY A 159 15.51 -4.68 -19.57
C GLY A 159 16.69 -5.15 -18.69
N ALA A 160 17.01 -4.44 -17.60
CA ALA A 160 18.20 -4.75 -16.80
C ALA A 160 17.82 -5.43 -15.48
N LYS A 161 18.18 -6.70 -15.31
CA LYS A 161 18.26 -7.36 -14.02
C LYS A 161 19.12 -6.52 -13.08
N THR A 162 18.49 -5.96 -12.08
CA THR A 162 18.99 -5.40 -10.82
C THR A 162 20.53 -5.37 -10.64
N GLY A 163 21.20 -4.42 -11.25
CA GLY A 163 22.48 -3.94 -10.75
C GLY A 163 22.21 -3.08 -9.51
N LYS A 164 22.91 -3.34 -8.41
CA LYS A 164 22.88 -2.51 -7.21
C LYS A 164 23.14 -1.04 -7.61
N SER A 165 22.14 -0.18 -7.49
CA SER A 165 22.28 1.26 -7.69
C SER A 165 23.32 1.78 -6.70
N LYS A 166 24.49 2.14 -7.18
CA LYS A 166 25.46 2.89 -6.41
C LYS A 166 24.91 4.30 -6.18
N ASN A 167 24.75 4.65 -4.92
CA ASN A 167 24.68 5.99 -4.36
C ASN A 167 23.91 7.07 -5.16
N SER A 168 22.60 7.13 -4.97
CA SER A 168 21.92 8.40 -4.89
C SER A 168 22.17 8.92 -3.45
N GLY A 169 22.58 10.17 -3.29
CA GLY A 169 22.87 10.78 -1.97
C GLY A 169 21.67 10.94 -1.04
N TYR A 170 20.73 10.06 -1.11
CA TYR A 170 19.63 9.91 -0.17
C TYR A 170 20.12 9.06 0.99
N ILE A 171 20.06 9.63 2.19
CA ILE A 171 20.08 8.88 3.42
C ILE A 171 19.02 7.79 3.24
N LYS A 172 19.46 6.53 3.14
CA LYS A 172 18.51 5.41 3.21
C LYS A 172 17.86 5.55 4.59
N PRO A 173 16.53 5.79 4.68
CA PRO A 173 15.89 5.62 5.96
C PRO A 173 16.26 4.21 6.40
N ASP A 174 16.77 4.06 7.61
CA ASP A 174 16.95 2.72 8.15
C ASP A 174 15.57 2.07 8.28
N ASN A 175 15.51 0.75 8.37
CA ASN A 175 14.22 0.05 8.33
C ASN A 175 13.29 0.42 9.49
N ASP A 176 13.83 1.00 10.55
CA ASP A 176 13.13 1.28 11.80
C ASP A 176 12.71 2.73 11.95
N HIS A 177 13.13 3.61 11.02
CA HIS A 177 12.90 5.05 11.17
C HIS A 177 12.50 5.72 9.86
N PHE A 178 11.65 6.74 10.01
CA PHE A 178 11.33 7.74 9.01
C PHE A 178 12.09 9.03 9.29
N ILE A 179 12.65 9.63 8.25
CA ILE A 179 13.35 10.90 8.35
C ILE A 179 12.55 11.96 7.60
N LEU A 180 12.14 13.01 8.34
CA LEU A 180 11.41 14.15 7.79
C LEU A 180 12.10 15.44 8.23
N CYS A 181 12.45 16.28 7.27
CA CYS A 181 13.17 17.55 7.51
C CYS A 181 14.43 17.40 8.38
N GLY A 182 15.13 16.28 8.25
CA GLY A 182 16.33 15.96 9.05
C GLY A 182 16.07 15.37 10.44
N GLU A 183 14.84 15.32 10.89
CA GLU A 183 14.45 14.68 12.15
C GLU A 183 14.08 13.21 11.95
N LYS A 184 14.35 12.38 12.96
CA LYS A 184 14.21 10.93 12.90
C LYS A 184 13.06 10.47 13.79
N PHE A 185 12.13 9.71 13.21
CA PHE A 185 10.95 9.20 13.89
C PHE A 185 10.91 7.68 13.81
N ASP A 186 10.54 7.03 14.92
CA ASP A 186 10.31 5.58 14.93
C ASP A 186 9.20 5.20 13.94
N LEU A 187 9.42 4.14 13.14
CA LEU A 187 8.50 3.67 12.11
C LEU A 187 7.94 2.29 12.46
N VAL A 188 6.63 2.12 12.32
CA VAL A 188 5.92 0.86 12.53
C VAL A 188 5.10 0.53 11.30
N ASP A 189 5.19 -0.71 10.83
CA ASP A 189 4.39 -1.20 9.71
C ASP A 189 3.13 -1.91 10.22
N ILE A 190 1.96 -1.32 9.97
CA ILE A 190 0.66 -1.89 10.39
C ILE A 190 0.40 -3.21 9.67
N TRP A 191 0.84 -3.38 8.44
CA TRP A 191 0.74 -4.66 7.72
C TRP A 191 1.45 -5.80 8.48
N ARG A 192 2.63 -5.52 9.03
CA ARG A 192 3.33 -6.46 9.90
C ARG A 192 2.52 -6.78 11.16
N LEU A 193 2.03 -5.75 11.85
CA LEU A 193 1.22 -5.95 13.07
C LEU A 193 -0.05 -6.75 12.78
N ALA A 194 -0.72 -6.46 11.67
CA ALA A 194 -1.90 -7.19 11.22
C ALA A 194 -1.60 -8.68 11.03
N SER A 195 -0.48 -9.01 10.39
CA SER A 195 -0.08 -10.40 10.15
C SER A 195 0.22 -11.19 11.43
N GLU A 196 0.73 -10.52 12.46
CA GLU A 196 0.96 -11.13 13.78
C GLU A 196 -0.35 -11.32 14.57
N MET A 197 -1.38 -10.52 14.25
CA MET A 197 -2.66 -10.55 14.93
C MET A 197 -3.59 -11.63 14.39
N VAL A 198 -3.56 -11.91 13.09
CA VAL A 198 -4.47 -12.87 12.47
C VAL A 198 -4.03 -14.31 12.68
N ASN A 199 -5.02 -15.21 12.87
CA ASN A 199 -4.76 -16.63 12.74
C ASN A 199 -4.65 -16.96 11.25
N VAL A 200 -3.42 -17.23 10.79
CA VAL A 200 -3.09 -17.51 9.37
C VAL A 200 -4.02 -18.50 8.72
N PHE A 201 -4.34 -19.53 9.45
CA PHE A 201 -5.11 -20.65 8.95
C PHE A 201 -6.57 -20.24 8.71
N ASN A 202 -7.19 -19.59 9.71
CA ASN A 202 -8.55 -19.10 9.59
C ASN A 202 -8.64 -17.99 8.55
N TYR A 203 -7.65 -17.10 8.49
CA TYR A 203 -7.59 -16.04 7.48
C TYR A 203 -7.55 -16.59 6.04
N LYS A 204 -6.77 -17.64 5.79
CA LYS A 204 -6.72 -18.27 4.46
C LYS A 204 -8.04 -18.93 4.07
N ASN A 205 -8.71 -19.59 5.02
CA ASN A 205 -10.04 -20.17 4.77
C ASN A 205 -11.06 -19.08 4.45
N ASP A 206 -11.00 -17.97 5.17
CA ASP A 206 -11.84 -16.82 4.96
C ASP A 206 -11.62 -16.20 3.57
N CYS A 207 -10.37 -15.96 3.19
CA CYS A 207 -10.01 -15.45 1.85
C CYS A 207 -10.44 -16.38 0.70
N ALA A 208 -10.55 -17.68 0.95
CA ALA A 208 -11.06 -18.63 -0.04
C ALA A 208 -12.60 -18.59 -0.12
N ALA A 209 -13.28 -18.47 1.01
CA ALA A 209 -14.75 -18.40 1.09
C ALA A 209 -15.29 -17.09 0.49
N TYR A 210 -14.66 -15.97 0.82
CA TYR A 210 -14.99 -14.65 0.27
C TYR A 210 -13.91 -14.28 -0.75
N PRO A 211 -14.09 -14.42 -2.08
CA PRO A 211 -13.03 -14.45 -3.08
C PRO A 211 -11.98 -13.34 -2.97
N ALA A 212 -11.19 -13.35 -1.90
CA ALA A 212 -10.08 -12.45 -1.63
C ALA A 212 -8.76 -13.05 -2.14
N ILE A 213 -8.76 -13.42 -3.41
CA ILE A 213 -7.68 -14.13 -4.08
C ILE A 213 -7.07 -13.20 -5.13
N SER A 214 -5.75 -13.30 -5.33
CA SER A 214 -5.09 -12.58 -6.42
C SER A 214 -5.61 -13.03 -7.78
N ASN A 215 -5.45 -12.19 -8.79
CA ASN A 215 -5.89 -12.49 -10.16
C ASN A 215 -5.29 -13.78 -10.73
N SER A 216 -4.14 -14.22 -10.24
CA SER A 216 -3.52 -15.49 -10.65
C SER A 216 -4.07 -16.71 -9.89
N GLY A 217 -4.90 -16.52 -8.88
CA GLY A 217 -5.31 -17.58 -7.96
C GLY A 217 -4.20 -18.07 -7.02
N ALA A 218 -2.97 -17.53 -7.14
CA ALA A 218 -1.80 -18.06 -6.43
C ALA A 218 -1.59 -17.48 -5.03
N TYR A 219 -2.22 -16.35 -4.71
CA TYR A 219 -2.00 -15.62 -3.46
C TYR A 219 -3.31 -15.16 -2.86
N PHE A 220 -3.40 -15.17 -1.54
CA PHE A 220 -4.47 -14.50 -0.81
C PHE A 220 -4.18 -13.00 -0.71
N LYS A 221 -5.21 -12.18 -0.82
CA LYS A 221 -5.08 -10.73 -0.62
C LYS A 221 -4.76 -10.44 0.84
N THR A 222 -3.90 -9.46 1.07
CA THR A 222 -3.51 -8.98 2.40
C THR A 222 -3.55 -7.45 2.44
N SER A 223 -4.44 -6.82 1.66
CA SER A 223 -4.71 -5.38 1.74
C SER A 223 -5.31 -5.01 3.09
N ALA A 224 -5.24 -3.73 3.46
CA ALA A 224 -5.86 -3.22 4.66
C ALA A 224 -7.36 -3.54 4.69
N GLU A 225 -8.05 -3.31 3.58
CA GLU A 225 -9.47 -3.64 3.39
C GLU A 225 -9.78 -5.12 3.74
N GLN A 226 -9.01 -6.07 3.18
CA GLN A 226 -9.28 -7.49 3.41
C GLN A 226 -8.97 -7.91 4.85
N VAL A 227 -7.91 -7.36 5.43
CA VAL A 227 -7.59 -7.62 6.84
C VAL A 227 -8.67 -7.01 7.74
N PHE A 228 -9.12 -5.81 7.43
CA PHE A 228 -10.18 -5.14 8.20
C PHE A 228 -11.49 -5.93 8.13
N ARG A 229 -11.93 -6.37 6.94
CA ARG A 229 -13.10 -7.26 6.78
C ARG A 229 -13.02 -8.49 7.68
N TYR A 230 -11.87 -9.14 7.69
CA TYR A 230 -11.65 -10.34 8.50
C TYR A 230 -11.66 -10.06 10.01
N VAL A 231 -10.99 -9.00 10.48
CA VAL A 231 -10.87 -8.74 11.93
C VAL A 231 -12.11 -8.09 12.53
N ASP A 232 -12.87 -7.35 11.72
CA ASP A 232 -14.13 -6.70 12.09
C ASP A 232 -15.36 -7.59 11.78
N ASN A 233 -15.14 -8.69 11.06
CA ASN A 233 -16.19 -9.58 10.56
C ASN A 233 -17.27 -8.86 9.72
N ASN A 234 -16.83 -7.85 8.94
CA ASN A 234 -17.67 -7.03 8.08
C ASN A 234 -17.25 -7.19 6.60
N TYR A 235 -17.82 -8.18 5.93
CA TYR A 235 -17.44 -8.54 4.57
C TYR A 235 -18.03 -7.63 3.48
N ASP A 236 -19.03 -6.83 3.83
CA ASP A 236 -19.64 -5.82 2.94
C ASP A 236 -18.87 -4.50 2.95
N PHE A 237 -17.83 -4.39 3.80
CA PHE A 237 -17.00 -3.20 3.87
C PHE A 237 -16.22 -3.00 2.55
N GLU A 238 -16.23 -1.79 2.03
CA GLU A 238 -15.44 -1.34 0.89
C GLU A 238 -14.60 -0.13 1.27
N GLU A 239 -13.33 -0.14 0.90
CA GLU A 239 -12.40 0.98 1.08
C GLU A 239 -12.84 2.16 0.22
N ALA A 240 -12.80 3.36 0.78
CA ALA A 240 -13.24 4.56 0.09
C ALA A 240 -12.20 5.12 -0.90
N HIS A 241 -10.95 4.65 -0.79
CA HIS A 241 -9.80 5.08 -1.60
C HIS A 241 -9.57 6.60 -1.53
N THR A 242 -9.59 7.14 -0.33
CA THR A 242 -9.03 8.46 0.00
C THR A 242 -8.08 8.31 1.17
N ALA A 243 -6.97 9.02 1.13
CA ALA A 243 -5.90 8.84 2.09
C ALA A 243 -6.34 8.95 3.56
N LEU A 244 -7.24 9.87 3.92
CA LEU A 244 -7.72 9.96 5.30
C LEU A 244 -8.62 8.78 5.68
N GLU A 245 -9.57 8.39 4.82
CA GLU A 245 -10.51 7.30 5.12
C GLU A 245 -9.75 5.97 5.24
N ASP A 246 -8.71 5.76 4.42
CA ASP A 246 -7.87 4.58 4.48
C ASP A 246 -6.96 4.61 5.73
N ALA A 247 -6.40 5.77 6.10
CA ALA A 247 -5.68 5.94 7.38
C ALA A 247 -6.58 5.69 8.61
N GLU A 248 -7.89 5.98 8.53
CA GLU A 248 -8.84 5.67 9.61
C GLU A 248 -9.04 4.16 9.78
N ILE A 249 -9.13 3.39 8.69
CA ILE A 249 -9.21 1.93 8.71
C ILE A 249 -7.93 1.33 9.27
N GLU A 250 -6.79 1.78 8.81
CA GLU A 250 -5.48 1.37 9.31
C GLU A 250 -5.32 1.67 10.80
N THR A 251 -5.84 2.83 11.24
CA THR A 251 -5.91 3.19 12.67
C THR A 251 -6.73 2.16 13.45
N GLN A 252 -7.87 1.71 12.93
CA GLN A 252 -8.67 0.68 13.60
C GLN A 252 -7.91 -0.65 13.70
N ILE A 253 -7.21 -1.07 12.65
CA ILE A 253 -6.35 -2.27 12.68
C ILE A 253 -5.27 -2.13 13.76
N LEU A 254 -4.60 -0.97 13.85
CA LEU A 254 -3.61 -0.68 14.90
C LEU A 254 -4.23 -0.77 16.30
N LEU A 255 -5.41 -0.19 16.50
CA LEU A 255 -6.13 -0.24 17.79
C LEU A 255 -6.54 -1.67 18.19
N MET A 256 -6.95 -2.50 17.23
CA MET A 256 -7.22 -3.91 17.46
C MET A 256 -5.95 -4.68 17.87
N TYR A 257 -4.81 -4.35 17.26
CA TYR A 257 -3.53 -4.92 17.69
C TYR A 257 -3.19 -4.54 19.13
N PHE A 258 -3.37 -3.28 19.52
CA PHE A 258 -3.15 -2.84 20.91
C PHE A 258 -3.99 -3.61 21.93
N LYS A 259 -5.21 -4.01 21.58
CA LYS A 259 -6.07 -4.82 22.47
C LYS A 259 -5.55 -6.24 22.67
N ARG A 260 -4.79 -6.77 21.70
CA ARG A 260 -4.30 -8.17 21.69
C ARG A 260 -2.84 -8.31 22.11
N LYS A 261 -2.01 -7.30 21.91
CA LYS A 261 -0.56 -7.33 22.16
C LYS A 261 -0.14 -6.26 23.15
N LYS A 262 0.87 -6.58 23.97
CA LYS A 262 1.42 -5.63 24.95
C LYS A 262 2.60 -4.83 24.44
N LYS A 263 3.37 -5.35 23.46
CA LYS A 263 4.58 -4.76 22.92
C LYS A 263 4.49 -4.63 21.41
N ILE A 264 4.86 -3.45 20.91
CA ILE A 264 5.00 -3.20 19.47
C ILE A 264 6.45 -3.31 19.10
N GLU A 265 6.75 -4.08 18.09
CA GLU A 265 8.05 -4.10 17.44
C GLU A 265 8.11 -3.05 16.36
N LYS A 266 9.19 -2.26 16.36
CA LYS A 266 9.47 -1.25 15.35
C LYS A 266 10.01 -1.90 14.07
N GLY A 267 9.91 -1.19 12.96
CA GLY A 267 10.52 -1.58 11.69
C GLY A 267 9.58 -2.20 10.69
N ILE A 268 10.07 -2.26 9.47
CA ILE A 268 9.38 -2.74 8.27
C ILE A 268 10.08 -3.93 7.61
N GLU A 269 10.96 -4.61 8.34
CA GLU A 269 11.83 -5.67 7.78
C GLU A 269 11.10 -6.95 7.44
N ALA A 270 10.09 -7.30 8.20
CA ALA A 270 9.36 -8.52 7.97
C ALA A 270 8.16 -8.26 7.08
N PHE A 271 8.00 -9.06 6.05
CA PHE A 271 6.72 -9.24 5.38
C PHE A 271 6.07 -10.52 5.90
N PRO A 272 5.47 -10.52 7.08
CA PRO A 272 4.93 -11.73 7.68
C PRO A 272 3.88 -12.36 6.79
N PHE A 273 3.06 -11.58 6.07
CA PHE A 273 2.14 -12.10 5.08
C PHE A 273 2.81 -12.74 3.86
N ARG A 274 4.09 -12.48 3.57
CA ARG A 274 4.82 -13.27 2.56
C ARG A 274 5.01 -14.72 3.01
N ALA A 275 5.30 -14.93 4.27
CA ALA A 275 5.36 -16.27 4.84
C ALA A 275 3.96 -16.94 4.92
N LEU A 276 2.90 -16.14 5.02
CA LEU A 276 1.53 -16.59 5.16
C LEU A 276 0.79 -16.87 3.86
N GLY A 277 1.14 -16.18 2.78
CA GLY A 277 0.27 -16.10 1.63
C GLY A 277 0.90 -16.38 0.29
N THR A 278 2.18 -16.67 0.28
CA THR A 278 2.92 -16.66 -0.98
C THR A 278 2.47 -17.69 -1.99
N THR A 279 1.94 -18.81 -1.57
CA THR A 279 1.40 -19.79 -2.52
C THR A 279 0.29 -20.57 -1.84
N ILE A 280 -0.85 -20.66 -2.51
CA ILE A 280 -1.91 -21.60 -2.13
C ILE A 280 -1.46 -22.97 -2.57
N ASP A 281 -0.61 -23.59 -1.79
CA ASP A 281 -0.21 -24.96 -2.03
C ASP A 281 -1.16 -25.93 -1.30
N PHE A 282 -2.36 -26.04 -1.84
CA PHE A 282 -3.37 -26.96 -1.32
C PHE A 282 -2.99 -28.42 -1.51
N ALA A 283 -2.12 -28.70 -2.47
CA ALA A 283 -1.76 -30.06 -2.83
C ALA A 283 -0.80 -30.70 -1.85
N THR A 284 0.13 -29.89 -1.33
CA THR A 284 1.20 -30.40 -0.46
C THR A 284 0.90 -30.24 1.01
N ASN A 285 -0.12 -29.44 1.38
CA ASN A 285 -0.50 -29.25 2.77
C ASN A 285 -1.80 -30.02 3.13
N PRO A 286 -1.69 -31.26 3.66
CA PRO A 286 -2.85 -32.08 4.02
C PRO A 286 -3.82 -31.40 5.01
N ARG A 287 -3.32 -30.43 5.81
CA ARG A 287 -4.13 -29.67 6.75
C ARG A 287 -5.08 -28.71 6.06
N PHE A 288 -4.75 -28.28 4.84
CA PHE A 288 -5.64 -27.45 4.00
C PHE A 288 -6.74 -28.26 3.33
N LYS A 289 -6.41 -29.47 2.85
CA LYS A 289 -7.32 -30.35 2.13
C LYS A 289 -8.64 -30.62 2.86
N ASN A 290 -8.61 -30.66 4.20
CA ASN A 290 -9.75 -30.98 5.03
C ASN A 290 -10.48 -29.75 5.60
N ARG A 291 -10.08 -28.54 5.26
CA ARG A 291 -10.58 -27.31 5.91
C ARG A 291 -11.00 -26.19 4.96
N VAL A 292 -10.70 -26.28 3.66
CA VAL A 292 -11.24 -25.39 2.66
C VAL A 292 -12.55 -25.95 2.17
N SER A 293 -13.61 -25.16 2.18
CA SER A 293 -14.90 -25.58 1.63
C SER A 293 -14.77 -25.90 0.13
N LYS A 294 -15.65 -26.74 -0.40
CA LYS A 294 -15.70 -26.99 -1.85
C LYS A 294 -15.87 -25.70 -2.65
N GLU A 295 -16.65 -24.77 -2.12
CA GLU A 295 -16.82 -23.43 -2.70
C GLU A 295 -15.49 -22.66 -2.73
N GLY A 296 -14.73 -22.64 -1.63
CA GLY A 296 -13.41 -22.02 -1.58
C GLY A 296 -12.43 -22.63 -2.56
N VAL A 297 -12.43 -23.96 -2.74
CA VAL A 297 -11.62 -24.65 -3.75
C VAL A 297 -12.04 -24.21 -5.16
N SER A 298 -13.35 -24.13 -5.42
CA SER A 298 -13.90 -23.66 -6.69
C SER A 298 -13.48 -22.22 -7.00
N ASN A 299 -13.57 -21.32 -6.03
CA ASN A 299 -13.18 -19.93 -6.19
C ASN A 299 -11.70 -19.79 -6.58
N ILE A 300 -10.82 -20.56 -5.94
CA ILE A 300 -9.39 -20.55 -6.24
C ILE A 300 -9.12 -21.12 -7.63
N TYR A 301 -9.74 -22.25 -7.97
CA TYR A 301 -9.61 -22.87 -9.27
C TYR A 301 -10.07 -21.93 -10.40
N ASN A 302 -11.22 -21.30 -10.24
CA ASN A 302 -11.75 -20.34 -11.21
C ASN A 302 -10.82 -19.15 -11.42
N ALA A 303 -10.24 -18.57 -10.35
CA ALA A 303 -9.25 -17.50 -10.46
C ALA A 303 -8.00 -17.94 -11.22
N MET A 304 -7.49 -19.17 -10.96
CA MET A 304 -6.37 -19.74 -11.71
C MET A 304 -6.68 -19.92 -13.18
N MET A 305 -7.84 -20.49 -13.50
CA MET A 305 -8.26 -20.73 -14.89
C MET A 305 -8.44 -19.41 -15.66
N GLN A 306 -9.04 -18.40 -15.05
CA GLN A 306 -9.16 -17.09 -15.66
C GLN A 306 -7.79 -16.45 -15.94
N TYR A 307 -6.84 -16.53 -15.01
CA TYR A 307 -5.47 -16.06 -15.22
C TYR A 307 -4.79 -16.80 -16.37
N LEU A 308 -4.92 -18.13 -16.45
CA LEU A 308 -4.25 -18.96 -17.46
C LEU A 308 -4.70 -18.64 -18.90
N GLN A 309 -5.92 -18.12 -19.10
CA GLN A 309 -6.42 -17.71 -20.42
C GLN A 309 -5.59 -16.59 -21.06
N THR A 310 -5.04 -15.68 -20.24
CA THR A 310 -4.32 -14.50 -20.72
C THR A 310 -2.83 -14.49 -20.37
N ALA A 311 -2.38 -15.45 -19.56
CA ALA A 311 -1.01 -15.50 -19.07
C ALA A 311 0.01 -15.87 -20.16
N LYS A 312 1.05 -15.06 -20.28
CA LYS A 312 2.20 -15.35 -21.16
C LYS A 312 3.00 -16.54 -20.61
N PRO A 313 3.68 -17.31 -21.48
CA PRO A 313 4.55 -18.42 -21.05
C PRO A 313 5.58 -17.96 -20.02
N SER A 314 5.65 -18.67 -18.90
CA SER A 314 6.61 -18.40 -17.82
C SER A 314 6.63 -19.57 -16.85
N THR A 315 7.70 -19.69 -16.04
CA THR A 315 7.77 -20.68 -14.95
C THR A 315 6.61 -20.52 -13.97
N PHE A 316 6.17 -19.28 -13.74
CA PHE A 316 5.03 -19.00 -12.87
C PHE A 316 3.73 -19.57 -13.46
N LYS A 317 3.47 -19.36 -14.76
CA LYS A 317 2.31 -19.94 -15.47
C LYS A 317 2.30 -21.46 -15.33
N THR A 318 3.43 -22.13 -15.59
CA THR A 318 3.57 -23.59 -15.45
C THR A 318 3.25 -24.07 -14.03
N ASN A 319 3.66 -23.32 -13.00
CA ASN A 319 3.29 -23.63 -11.63
C ASN A 319 1.79 -23.50 -11.37
N ILE A 320 1.14 -22.45 -11.90
CA ILE A 320 -0.31 -22.30 -11.78
C ILE A 320 -1.06 -23.41 -12.51
N GLU A 321 -0.62 -23.80 -13.71
CA GLU A 321 -1.19 -24.94 -14.46
C GLU A 321 -1.14 -26.25 -13.65
N ARG A 322 -0.01 -26.50 -12.98
CA ARG A 322 0.12 -27.67 -12.13
C ARG A 322 -0.82 -27.61 -10.92
N GLN A 323 -0.92 -26.44 -10.27
CA GLN A 323 -1.81 -26.26 -9.12
C GLN A 323 -3.28 -26.40 -9.53
N ALA A 324 -3.68 -25.83 -10.66
CA ALA A 324 -5.06 -25.95 -11.17
C ALA A 324 -5.46 -27.41 -11.40
N LYS A 325 -4.58 -28.22 -12.01
CA LYS A 325 -4.84 -29.67 -12.20
C LYS A 325 -5.05 -30.40 -10.88
N ILE A 326 -4.37 -30.01 -9.83
CA ILE A 326 -4.54 -30.63 -8.51
C ILE A 326 -5.87 -30.19 -7.89
N LEU A 327 -6.23 -28.91 -7.99
CA LEU A 327 -7.52 -28.41 -7.50
C LEU A 327 -8.70 -29.06 -8.25
N GLU A 328 -8.58 -29.29 -9.54
CA GLU A 328 -9.56 -29.99 -10.35
C GLU A 328 -9.90 -31.38 -9.80
N THR A 329 -8.94 -32.09 -9.23
CA THR A 329 -9.17 -33.41 -8.60
C THR A 329 -9.88 -33.33 -7.25
N LEU A 330 -10.06 -32.12 -6.69
CA LEU A 330 -10.70 -31.87 -5.41
C LEU A 330 -12.12 -31.33 -5.56
N LEU A 331 -12.50 -30.91 -6.77
CA LEU A 331 -13.86 -30.47 -7.14
C LEU A 331 -14.74 -31.67 -7.47
#